data_ed047223f42ccbe889e7219c37879ae0
#
_entry.id   ed047223f42ccbe889e7219c37879ae0
#
_cell.length_a   1.000
_cell.length_b   1.000
_cell.length_c   1.000
_cell.angle_alpha   90.00
_cell.angle_beta   90.00
_cell.angle_gamma   90.00
#
_symmetry.space_group_name_H-M   'P 1'
#
loop_
_entity.id
_entity.type
_entity.pdbx_description
1 polymer ?
#
loop_
_entity_poly.entity_id
_entity_poly.type
_entity_poly.pdbx_seq_one_letter_code
_entity_poly.pdbx_strand_id
1 'polypeptide(L)'
;MKTVIVITGHGNYATGLKSSIELLAGQNGDLYYLDLMVNDTDQMLKEQMTNVVKKNKGSSVLFICDILGGTPFKVSVEIANNSDHMEVVAGCNIGSILEGVFQKDKISVRELADSMVSSSKRTTVRFETVNKNTVIDPEEGI
;
A
#
# COMPACT_ATOMS: atom_id res chain seq x y z
N MET A 1 -18.06 4.32 -2.73
CA MET A 1 -17.61 2.93 -2.94
C MET A 1 -16.47 2.64 -1.98
N LYS A 2 -16.54 1.52 -1.28
CA LYS A 2 -15.47 1.10 -0.39
C LYS A 2 -14.23 0.71 -1.19
N THR A 3 -13.04 1.02 -0.66
CA THR A 3 -11.77 0.60 -1.23
C THR A 3 -11.13 -0.48 -0.35
N VAL A 4 -10.80 -1.59 -0.96
CA VAL A 4 -10.00 -2.67 -0.36
C VAL A 4 -8.53 -2.43 -0.70
N ILE A 5 -7.66 -2.65 0.26
CA ILE A 5 -6.21 -2.47 0.08
C ILE A 5 -5.52 -3.84 0.13
N VAL A 6 -4.73 -4.13 -0.90
CA VAL A 6 -3.90 -5.33 -0.97
C VAL A 6 -2.44 -4.92 -0.89
N ILE A 7 -1.77 -5.27 0.20
CA ILE A 7 -0.34 -5.02 0.39
C ILE A 7 0.39 -6.30 0.01
N THR A 8 1.36 -6.19 -0.88
CA THR A 8 2.06 -7.35 -1.44
C THR A 8 3.53 -7.04 -1.70
N GLY A 9 4.38 -8.04 -1.53
CA GLY A 9 5.82 -7.87 -1.73
C GLY A 9 6.58 -9.16 -1.52
N HIS A 10 7.88 -9.08 -1.72
CA HIS A 10 8.80 -10.21 -1.59
C HIS A 10 9.03 -10.56 -0.12
N GLY A 11 9.20 -11.85 0.15
CA GLY A 11 9.43 -12.33 1.52
C GLY A 11 8.29 -11.91 2.43
N ASN A 12 8.61 -11.48 3.61
CA ASN A 12 7.63 -11.06 4.63
C ASN A 12 7.32 -9.55 4.57
N TYR A 13 7.48 -8.92 3.42
CA TYR A 13 7.18 -7.50 3.28
C TYR A 13 5.75 -7.17 3.72
N ALA A 14 4.78 -7.90 3.19
CA ALA A 14 3.38 -7.63 3.48
C ALA A 14 3.02 -7.97 4.93
N THR A 15 3.33 -9.17 5.38
CA THR A 15 3.03 -9.59 6.76
C THR A 15 3.86 -8.84 7.79
N GLY A 16 5.08 -8.42 7.44
CA GLY A 16 5.89 -7.54 8.30
C GLY A 16 5.24 -6.17 8.47
N LEU A 17 4.76 -5.57 7.39
CA LEU A 17 4.00 -4.31 7.46
C LEU A 17 2.70 -4.47 8.23
N LYS A 18 2.03 -5.62 8.12
CA LYS A 18 0.82 -5.90 8.89
C LYS A 18 1.05 -5.67 10.39
N SER A 19 2.14 -6.18 10.93
CA SER A 19 2.44 -6.03 12.35
C SER A 19 2.54 -4.56 12.76
N SER A 20 3.19 -3.74 11.95
CA SER A 20 3.33 -2.31 12.20
C SER A 20 2.02 -1.53 11.99
N ILE A 21 1.30 -1.84 10.92
CA ILE A 21 0.03 -1.18 10.61
C ILE A 21 -1.00 -1.47 11.71
N GLU A 22 -1.10 -2.72 12.16
CA GLU A 22 -2.06 -3.08 13.22
C GLU A 22 -1.69 -2.44 14.56
N LEU A 23 -0.40 -2.29 14.84
CA LEU A 23 0.05 -1.59 16.05
C LEU A 23 -0.33 -0.09 16.01
N LEU A 24 -0.21 0.54 14.85
CA LEU A 24 -0.42 1.98 14.68
C LEU A 24 -1.87 2.37 14.38
N ALA A 25 -2.62 1.53 13.68
CA ALA A 25 -3.96 1.83 13.19
C ALA A 25 -5.02 0.81 13.58
N GLY A 26 -4.65 -0.26 14.28
CA GLY A 26 -5.56 -1.34 14.63
C GLY A 26 -5.83 -2.30 13.48
N GLN A 27 -6.65 -3.32 13.75
CA GLN A 27 -7.05 -4.29 12.74
C GLN A 27 -8.07 -3.68 11.78
N ASN A 28 -7.98 -4.05 10.50
CA ASN A 28 -8.89 -3.58 9.47
C ASN A 28 -9.17 -4.72 8.49
N GLY A 29 -10.41 -5.16 8.41
CA GLY A 29 -10.83 -6.27 7.55
C GLY A 29 -10.78 -5.97 6.06
N ASP A 30 -10.59 -4.72 5.65
CA ASP A 30 -10.46 -4.32 4.25
C ASP A 30 -9.01 -4.33 3.76
N LEU A 31 -8.07 -4.68 4.64
CA LEU A 31 -6.64 -4.80 4.30
C LEU A 31 -6.26 -6.27 4.19
N TYR A 32 -5.63 -6.63 3.07
CA TYR A 32 -5.12 -7.96 2.79
C TYR A 32 -3.60 -7.90 2.63
N TYR A 33 -2.91 -8.92 3.10
CA TYR A 33 -1.44 -8.97 3.12
C TYR A 33 -0.98 -10.24 2.43
N LEU A 34 -0.36 -10.10 1.27
CA LEU A 34 0.04 -11.22 0.43
C LEU A 34 1.55 -11.22 0.21
N ASP A 35 2.23 -12.16 0.85
CA ASP A 35 3.66 -12.36 0.69
C ASP A 35 3.99 -13.19 -0.55
N LEU A 36 5.18 -12.93 -1.13
CA LEU A 36 5.76 -13.79 -2.15
C LEU A 36 7.02 -14.42 -1.57
N MET A 37 6.90 -15.66 -1.12
CA MET A 37 8.02 -16.39 -0.52
C MET A 37 8.91 -17.04 -1.60
N VAL A 38 10.07 -17.53 -1.19
CA VAL A 38 11.11 -18.03 -2.11
C VAL A 38 10.61 -19.13 -3.06
N ASN A 39 9.70 -19.96 -2.61
CA ASN A 39 9.17 -21.06 -3.42
C ASN A 39 7.80 -20.77 -4.07
N ASP A 40 7.31 -19.55 -3.90
CA ASP A 40 6.04 -19.14 -4.50
C ASP A 40 6.25 -18.72 -5.95
N THR A 41 5.24 -18.98 -6.78
CA THR A 41 5.23 -18.58 -8.18
C THR A 41 4.36 -17.34 -8.36
N ASP A 42 4.57 -16.66 -9.49
CA ASP A 42 3.71 -15.54 -9.92
C ASP A 42 2.24 -16.00 -10.05
N GLN A 43 2.03 -17.20 -10.56
CA GLN A 43 0.69 -17.76 -10.72
C GLN A 43 -0.02 -17.97 -9.37
N MET A 44 0.70 -18.44 -8.34
CA MET A 44 0.15 -18.60 -6.98
C MET A 44 -0.29 -17.25 -6.42
N LEU A 45 0.54 -16.22 -6.58
CA LEU A 45 0.22 -14.87 -6.13
C LEU A 45 -0.98 -14.31 -6.88
N LYS A 46 -1.03 -14.52 -8.20
CA LYS A 46 -2.15 -14.08 -9.03
C LYS A 46 -3.48 -14.70 -8.59
N GLU A 47 -3.47 -15.99 -8.25
CA GLU A 47 -4.65 -16.67 -7.73
C GLU A 47 -5.12 -16.06 -6.42
N GLN A 48 -4.20 -15.77 -5.49
CA GLN A 48 -4.52 -15.14 -4.22
C GLN A 48 -5.12 -13.75 -4.44
N MET A 49 -4.52 -12.94 -5.28
CA MET A 49 -5.03 -11.60 -5.61
C MET A 49 -6.41 -11.66 -6.27
N THR A 50 -6.59 -12.57 -7.21
CA THR A 50 -7.86 -12.76 -7.90
C THR A 50 -8.96 -13.16 -6.92
N ASN A 51 -8.65 -14.01 -5.95
CA ASN A 51 -9.60 -14.40 -4.92
C ASN A 51 -10.02 -13.22 -4.04
N VAL A 52 -9.08 -12.34 -3.68
CA VAL A 52 -9.40 -11.12 -2.94
C VAL A 52 -10.33 -10.21 -3.74
N VAL A 53 -10.04 -10.02 -5.02
CA VAL A 53 -10.87 -9.20 -5.91
C VAL A 53 -12.28 -9.76 -6.03
N LYS A 54 -12.41 -11.06 -6.24
CA LYS A 54 -13.72 -11.74 -6.34
C LYS A 54 -14.52 -11.62 -5.05
N LYS A 55 -13.86 -11.83 -3.90
CA LYS A 55 -14.50 -11.72 -2.59
C LYS A 55 -15.04 -10.31 -2.31
N ASN A 56 -14.42 -9.31 -2.91
CA ASN A 56 -14.75 -7.90 -2.70
C ASN A 56 -15.38 -7.25 -3.95
N LYS A 57 -16.14 -8.04 -4.70
CA LYS A 57 -16.85 -7.52 -5.89
C LYS A 57 -17.70 -6.32 -5.51
N GLY A 58 -17.60 -5.27 -6.32
CA GLY A 58 -18.29 -4.00 -6.06
C GLY A 58 -17.47 -2.99 -5.27
N SER A 59 -16.28 -3.37 -4.78
CA SER A 59 -15.33 -2.47 -4.13
C SER A 59 -14.24 -2.04 -5.11
N SER A 60 -13.66 -0.87 -4.90
CA SER A 60 -12.41 -0.51 -5.53
C SER A 60 -11.25 -1.26 -4.86
N VAL A 61 -10.14 -1.46 -5.56
CA VAL A 61 -8.96 -2.15 -5.02
C VAL A 61 -7.71 -1.31 -5.28
N LEU A 62 -6.94 -1.09 -4.22
CA LEU A 62 -5.62 -0.49 -4.32
C LEU A 62 -4.57 -1.54 -3.98
N PHE A 63 -3.72 -1.86 -4.94
CA PHE A 63 -2.55 -2.72 -4.71
C PHE A 63 -1.36 -1.87 -4.30
N ILE A 64 -0.75 -2.20 -3.18
CA ILE A 64 0.46 -1.55 -2.66
C ILE A 64 1.59 -2.55 -2.72
N CYS A 65 2.55 -2.31 -3.61
CA CYS A 65 3.66 -3.22 -3.87
C CYS A 65 4.96 -2.68 -3.28
N ASP A 66 5.88 -3.58 -2.95
CA ASP A 66 7.16 -3.22 -2.35
C ASP A 66 8.07 -2.44 -3.30
N ILE A 67 8.32 -2.97 -4.51
CA ILE A 67 9.21 -2.34 -5.48
C ILE A 67 8.58 -2.26 -6.87
N LEU A 68 8.97 -1.23 -7.59
CA LEU A 68 8.58 -1.06 -8.99
C LEU A 68 9.17 -2.19 -9.85
N GLY A 69 8.33 -2.83 -10.64
CA GLY A 69 8.76 -3.82 -11.64
C GLY A 69 9.02 -5.23 -11.13
N GLY A 70 8.89 -5.49 -9.83
CA GLY A 70 8.98 -6.85 -9.30
C GLY A 70 7.74 -7.68 -9.61
N THR A 71 7.80 -8.98 -9.29
CA THR A 71 6.67 -9.90 -9.55
C THR A 71 5.36 -9.43 -8.90
N PRO A 72 5.32 -9.00 -7.62
CA PRO A 72 4.08 -8.49 -7.04
C PRO A 72 3.50 -7.31 -7.81
N PHE A 73 4.36 -6.40 -8.28
CA PHE A 73 3.93 -5.26 -9.10
C PHE A 73 3.36 -5.71 -10.45
N LYS A 74 4.06 -6.59 -11.16
CA LYS A 74 3.63 -7.08 -12.47
C LYS A 74 2.29 -7.80 -12.41
N VAL A 75 2.10 -8.65 -11.41
CA VAL A 75 0.84 -9.39 -11.21
C VAL A 75 -0.29 -8.42 -10.88
N SER A 76 -0.04 -7.44 -10.01
CA SER A 76 -1.03 -6.42 -9.67
C SER A 76 -1.45 -5.61 -10.88
N VAL A 77 -0.50 -5.22 -11.74
CA VAL A 77 -0.77 -4.47 -12.96
C VAL A 77 -1.61 -5.31 -13.94
N GLU A 78 -1.30 -6.59 -14.10
CA GLU A 78 -2.12 -7.48 -14.95
C GLU A 78 -3.59 -7.47 -14.53
N ILE A 79 -3.83 -7.56 -13.22
CA ILE A 79 -5.21 -7.59 -12.68
C ILE A 79 -5.87 -6.22 -12.82
N ALA A 80 -5.16 -5.16 -12.49
CA ALA A 80 -5.71 -3.80 -12.45
C ALA A 80 -5.93 -3.19 -13.83
N ASN A 81 -5.16 -3.61 -14.83
CA ASN A 81 -5.12 -2.99 -16.16
C ASN A 81 -6.48 -3.02 -16.90
N ASN A 82 -7.37 -3.90 -16.51
CA ASN A 82 -8.68 -4.07 -17.13
C ASN A 82 -9.81 -3.45 -16.31
N SER A 83 -9.52 -2.58 -15.35
CA SER A 83 -10.53 -2.03 -14.47
C SER A 83 -10.27 -0.56 -14.15
N ASP A 84 -11.33 0.25 -14.21
CA ASP A 84 -11.30 1.66 -13.81
C ASP A 84 -11.37 1.82 -12.28
N HIS A 85 -11.56 0.72 -11.55
CA HIS A 85 -11.72 0.73 -10.10
C HIS A 85 -10.54 0.08 -9.37
N MET A 86 -9.43 -0.10 -10.05
CA MET A 86 -8.22 -0.67 -9.46
C MET A 86 -7.00 0.16 -9.82
N GLU A 87 -6.17 0.41 -8.82
CA GLU A 87 -4.92 1.14 -8.97
C GLU A 87 -3.78 0.38 -8.33
N VAL A 88 -2.57 0.67 -8.78
CA VAL A 88 -1.34 0.02 -8.27
C VAL A 88 -0.32 1.11 -7.93
N VAL A 89 0.24 1.03 -6.73
CA VAL A 89 1.36 1.88 -6.30
C VAL A 89 2.54 1.00 -5.89
N ALA A 90 3.74 1.51 -5.99
CA ALA A 90 4.95 0.81 -5.57
C ALA A 90 5.91 1.78 -4.87
N GLY A 91 6.65 1.27 -3.90
CA GLY A 91 7.68 2.03 -3.20
C GLY A 91 7.15 3.01 -2.15
N CYS A 92 5.86 2.96 -1.82
CA CYS A 92 5.28 3.85 -0.82
C CYS A 92 5.78 3.49 0.59
N ASN A 93 6.09 4.51 1.39
CA ASN A 93 6.50 4.31 2.77
C ASN A 93 5.30 4.06 3.68
N ILE A 94 5.56 3.52 4.88
CA ILE A 94 4.50 3.16 5.82
C ILE A 94 3.66 4.37 6.26
N GLY A 95 4.26 5.54 6.40
CA GLY A 95 3.53 6.76 6.77
C GLY A 95 2.44 7.09 5.76
N SER A 96 2.75 7.01 4.48
CA SER A 96 1.78 7.24 3.40
C SER A 96 0.71 6.15 3.35
N ILE A 97 1.08 4.91 3.64
CA ILE A 97 0.12 3.80 3.70
C ILE A 97 -0.88 4.02 4.84
N LEU A 98 -0.42 4.45 6.01
CA LEU A 98 -1.30 4.77 7.14
C LEU A 98 -2.27 5.90 6.81
N GLU A 99 -1.81 6.98 6.19
CA GLU A 99 -2.69 8.06 5.72
C GLU A 99 -3.75 7.51 4.76
N GLY A 100 -3.33 6.64 3.83
CA GLY A 100 -4.24 6.01 2.87
C GLY A 100 -5.29 5.14 3.53
N VAL A 101 -4.93 4.38 4.56
CA VAL A 101 -5.87 3.55 5.31
C VAL A 101 -6.99 4.40 5.93
N PHE A 102 -6.65 5.57 6.47
CA PHE A 102 -7.65 6.48 7.04
C PHE A 102 -8.51 7.18 6.00
N GLN A 103 -8.02 7.35 4.79
CA GLN A 103 -8.72 8.08 3.72
C GLN A 103 -9.42 7.19 2.70
N LYS A 104 -9.17 5.89 2.73
CA LYS A 104 -9.53 4.96 1.64
C LYS A 104 -10.98 4.98 1.18
N ASP A 105 -11.91 5.29 2.08
CA ASP A 105 -13.34 5.31 1.76
C ASP A 105 -13.90 6.72 1.56
N LYS A 106 -13.06 7.75 1.67
CA LYS A 106 -13.45 9.17 1.59
C LYS A 106 -13.17 9.78 0.22
N ILE A 107 -12.28 9.18 -0.55
CA ILE A 107 -11.85 9.65 -1.87
C ILE A 107 -11.85 8.48 -2.85
N SER A 108 -11.75 8.76 -4.14
CA SER A 108 -11.68 7.70 -5.16
C SER A 108 -10.36 6.92 -5.04
N VAL A 109 -10.35 5.71 -5.55
CA VAL A 109 -9.13 4.87 -5.54
C VAL A 109 -7.99 5.55 -6.31
N ARG A 110 -8.29 6.27 -7.37
CA ARG A 110 -7.30 7.03 -8.15
C ARG A 110 -6.71 8.17 -7.33
N GLU A 111 -7.57 8.95 -6.68
CA GLU A 111 -7.12 10.02 -5.78
C GLU A 111 -6.31 9.46 -4.61
N LEU A 112 -6.72 8.31 -4.08
CA LEU A 112 -6.01 7.61 -3.01
C LEU A 112 -4.60 7.22 -3.45
N ALA A 113 -4.46 6.62 -4.64
CA ALA A 113 -3.16 6.26 -5.21
C ALA A 113 -2.25 7.48 -5.39
N ASP A 114 -2.78 8.55 -5.99
CA ASP A 114 -2.02 9.79 -6.20
C ASP A 114 -1.60 10.42 -4.86
N SER A 115 -2.49 10.47 -3.90
CA SER A 115 -2.24 11.01 -2.56
C SER A 115 -1.13 10.22 -1.84
N MET A 116 -1.17 8.91 -1.94
CA MET A 116 -0.18 8.04 -1.31
C MET A 116 1.21 8.22 -1.91
N VAL A 117 1.31 8.31 -3.23
CA VAL A 117 2.58 8.59 -3.92
C VAL A 117 3.12 9.97 -3.52
N SER A 118 2.27 10.98 -3.52
CA SER A 118 2.64 12.34 -3.12
C SER A 118 3.13 12.40 -1.68
N SER A 119 2.41 11.76 -0.75
CA SER A 119 2.78 11.68 0.66
C SER A 119 4.12 10.96 0.84
N SER A 120 4.35 9.87 0.12
CA SER A 120 5.63 9.13 0.18
C SER A 120 6.80 10.01 -0.25
N LYS A 121 6.63 10.77 -1.32
CA LYS A 121 7.68 11.69 -1.80
C LYS A 121 7.98 12.78 -0.78
N ARG A 122 6.97 13.32 -0.14
CA ARG A 122 7.08 14.40 0.84
C ARG A 122 7.71 13.93 2.16
N THR A 123 7.44 12.70 2.57
CA THR A 123 7.83 12.18 3.88
C THR A 123 9.08 11.29 3.85
N THR A 124 9.65 11.03 2.68
CA THR A 124 10.93 10.35 2.54
C THR A 124 12.01 11.42 2.64
N VAL A 125 12.62 11.54 3.82
CA VAL A 125 13.49 12.67 4.14
C VAL A 125 14.76 12.20 4.82
N ARG A 126 15.81 13.02 4.70
CA ARG A 126 17.04 12.90 5.47
C ARG A 126 16.99 13.91 6.63
N PHE A 127 17.29 13.45 7.84
CA PHE A 127 17.43 14.36 8.96
C PHE A 127 18.63 15.29 8.73
N GLU A 128 18.41 16.58 8.95
CA GLU A 128 19.47 17.59 8.92
C GLU A 128 19.68 18.12 10.33
N THR A 129 20.97 18.38 10.67
CA THR A 129 21.29 18.99 11.95
C THR A 129 20.58 20.32 12.07
N VAL A 130 19.78 20.49 13.12
CA VAL A 130 19.03 21.71 13.35
C VAL A 130 20.01 22.82 13.78
N ASN A 131 20.05 23.93 13.03
CA ASN A 131 20.71 25.12 13.45
C ASN A 131 19.69 26.14 14.02
N LYS A 132 20.15 27.30 14.46
CA LYS A 132 19.30 28.30 15.14
C LYS A 132 18.11 28.80 14.31
N ASN A 133 18.11 28.57 12.98
CA ASN A 133 17.11 29.09 12.05
C ASN A 133 16.18 28.00 11.52
N THR A 134 16.38 26.74 11.90
CA THR A 134 15.58 25.61 11.40
C THR A 134 14.89 24.96 12.59
N VAL A 135 13.56 24.99 12.59
CA VAL A 135 12.75 24.33 13.62
C VAL A 135 12.09 23.12 13.00
N ILE A 136 12.41 21.93 13.53
CA ILE A 136 11.68 20.70 13.19
C ILE A 136 10.69 20.48 14.31
N ASP A 137 9.39 20.47 13.96
CA ASP A 137 8.34 20.16 14.92
C ASP A 137 8.39 18.68 15.26
N PRO A 138 8.71 18.30 16.50
CA PRO A 138 8.75 16.89 16.88
C PRO A 138 7.38 16.21 16.85
N GLU A 139 6.28 16.96 16.72
CA GLU A 139 4.94 16.43 16.61
C GLU A 139 4.52 16.14 15.16
N GLU A 140 5.30 16.53 14.16
CA GLU A 140 5.03 16.19 12.75
C GLU A 140 5.23 14.71 12.45
N GLY A 141 5.97 13.98 13.28
CA GLY A 141 6.17 12.55 13.17
C GLY A 141 5.26 11.76 14.12
N ILE A 142 5.02 10.53 13.79
CA ILE A 142 4.30 9.57 14.66
C ILE A 142 5.27 8.97 15.67
#